data_42a81fbae26314fa7402dc14ae9da0b5
#
_entry.id   42a81fbae26314fa7402dc14ae9da0b5
#
_cell.length_a   1.000
_cell.length_b   1.000
_cell.length_c   1.000
_cell.angle_alpha   90.00
_cell.angle_beta   90.00
_cell.angle_gamma   90.00
#
_symmetry.space_group_name_H-M   'P 1'
#
loop_
_entity.id
_entity.type
_entity.pdbx_description
1 polymer ?
#
loop_
_entity_poly.entity_id
_entity_poly.type
_entity_poly.pdbx_seq_one_letter_code
_entity_poly.pdbx_strand_id
1 'polypeptide(L)'
;MSLEGPELARRCRELADNKKAVDPVLLDLREVGGPSEFFLIVSGESEPHLKAIAGEVEKGIREESGRKPFRISGNSPSQWMILDYGDVLVHIMHSQKRKFYRLEDLWGDAVRLDV
;
A
#
# COMPACT_ATOMS: atom_id res chain seq x y z
N MET A 1 0.31 18.17 -10.06
CA MET A 1 -0.51 17.09 -10.58
C MET A 1 -1.26 16.41 -9.44
N SER A 2 -2.55 16.21 -9.60
CA SER A 2 -3.35 15.57 -8.57
C SER A 2 -3.34 14.05 -8.78
N LEU A 3 -3.05 13.30 -7.72
CA LEU A 3 -3.09 11.84 -7.73
C LEU A 3 -4.20 11.35 -6.82
N GLU A 4 -5.14 10.61 -7.38
CA GLU A 4 -6.31 10.12 -6.65
C GLU A 4 -6.68 8.72 -7.13
N GLY A 5 -7.32 7.94 -6.24
CA GLY A 5 -7.89 6.65 -6.57
C GLY A 5 -6.90 5.69 -7.20
N PRO A 6 -7.27 5.03 -8.30
CA PRO A 6 -6.39 4.02 -8.91
C PRO A 6 -5.07 4.59 -9.41
N GLU A 7 -5.05 5.85 -9.86
CA GLU A 7 -3.82 6.50 -10.30
C GLU A 7 -2.85 6.67 -9.13
N LEU A 8 -3.36 7.10 -7.97
CA LEU A 8 -2.56 7.20 -6.74
C LEU A 8 -2.03 5.82 -6.36
N ALA A 9 -2.89 4.82 -6.37
CA ALA A 9 -2.49 3.46 -6.00
C ALA A 9 -1.40 2.91 -6.91
N ARG A 10 -1.53 3.12 -8.22
CA ARG A 10 -0.51 2.68 -9.17
C ARG A 10 0.81 3.42 -9.00
N ARG A 11 0.73 4.71 -8.69
CA ARG A 11 1.96 5.48 -8.46
C ARG A 11 2.65 5.03 -7.17
N CYS A 12 1.88 4.74 -6.14
CA CYS A 12 2.43 4.17 -4.91
C CYS A 12 3.14 2.84 -5.19
N ARG A 13 2.55 2.00 -6.04
CA ARG A 13 3.17 0.73 -6.42
C ARG A 13 4.49 0.94 -7.15
N GLU A 14 4.54 1.90 -8.08
CA GLU A 14 5.78 2.22 -8.79
C GLU A 14 6.87 2.71 -7.85
N LEU A 15 6.50 3.57 -6.90
CA LEU A 15 7.44 4.07 -5.90
C LEU A 15 7.95 2.94 -4.99
N ALA A 16 7.05 2.06 -4.57
CA ALA A 16 7.42 0.90 -3.77
C ALA A 16 8.41 0.00 -4.53
N ASP A 17 8.21 -0.12 -5.83
CA ASP A 17 9.07 -0.91 -6.71
C ASP A 17 10.50 -0.38 -6.74
N ASN A 18 10.68 0.94 -6.58
CA ASN A 18 12.02 1.54 -6.50
C ASN A 18 12.84 0.97 -5.34
N LYS A 19 12.17 0.46 -4.32
CA LYS A 19 12.81 -0.18 -3.16
C LYS A 19 12.60 -1.69 -3.18
N LYS A 20 12.27 -2.25 -4.34
CA LYS A 20 12.17 -3.69 -4.56
C LYS A 20 11.11 -4.36 -3.69
N ALA A 21 9.99 -3.68 -3.47
CA ALA A 21 8.85 -4.29 -2.81
C ALA A 21 8.39 -5.50 -3.64
N VAL A 22 7.91 -6.54 -2.96
CA VAL A 22 7.55 -7.79 -3.61
C VAL A 22 6.04 -8.02 -3.57
N ASP A 23 5.56 -8.79 -4.55
CA ASP A 23 4.18 -9.27 -4.64
C ASP A 23 3.12 -8.17 -4.52
N PRO A 24 3.17 -7.11 -5.35
CA PRO A 24 2.15 -6.07 -5.28
C PRO A 24 0.78 -6.59 -5.72
N VAL A 25 -0.25 -6.25 -4.94
CA VAL A 25 -1.64 -6.55 -5.27
C VAL A 25 -2.43 -5.25 -5.10
N LEU A 26 -3.20 -4.89 -6.11
CA LEU A 26 -4.06 -3.72 -6.08
C LEU A 26 -5.50 -4.19 -6.14
N LEU A 27 -6.28 -3.86 -5.11
CA LEU A 27 -7.67 -4.24 -4.99
C LEU A 27 -8.59 -3.03 -5.10
N ASP A 28 -9.65 -3.17 -5.90
CA ASP A 28 -10.73 -2.19 -5.98
C ASP A 28 -11.83 -2.66 -5.04
N LEU A 29 -12.06 -1.91 -3.96
CA LEU A 29 -13.01 -2.27 -2.91
C LEU A 29 -14.32 -1.50 -3.00
N ARG A 30 -14.51 -0.72 -4.04
CA ARG A 30 -15.68 0.17 -4.12
C ARG A 30 -17.01 -0.57 -4.08
N GLU A 31 -17.07 -1.76 -4.66
CA GLU A 31 -18.32 -2.53 -4.69
C GLU A 31 -18.50 -3.44 -3.47
N VAL A 32 -17.43 -3.77 -2.76
CA VAL A 32 -17.50 -4.68 -1.61
C VAL A 32 -17.57 -3.94 -0.27
N GLY A 33 -17.50 -2.61 -0.29
CA GLY A 33 -17.68 -1.81 0.92
C GLY A 33 -16.52 -1.86 1.90
N GLY A 34 -15.29 -1.89 1.41
CA GLY A 34 -14.10 -1.90 2.25
C GLY A 34 -13.86 -0.57 2.97
N PRO A 35 -12.84 -0.51 3.83
CA PRO A 35 -12.53 0.69 4.62
C PRO A 35 -11.97 1.84 3.79
N SER A 36 -11.56 1.57 2.56
CA SER A 36 -11.18 2.60 1.58
C SER A 36 -11.60 2.11 0.21
N GLU A 37 -11.45 2.96 -0.80
CA GLU A 37 -11.82 2.59 -2.17
C GLU A 37 -10.82 1.61 -2.79
N PHE A 38 -9.56 1.74 -2.44
CA PHE A 38 -8.50 0.89 -3.02
C PHE A 38 -7.51 0.47 -1.94
N PHE A 39 -7.05 -0.77 -2.05
CA PHE A 39 -5.93 -1.29 -1.28
C PHE A 39 -4.77 -1.55 -2.21
N LEU A 40 -3.59 -1.07 -1.85
CA LEU A 40 -2.34 -1.57 -2.41
C LEU A 40 -1.67 -2.38 -1.31
N ILE A 41 -1.32 -3.62 -1.61
CA ILE A 41 -0.62 -4.50 -0.68
C ILE A 41 0.71 -4.86 -1.29
N VAL A 42 1.80 -4.54 -0.60
CA VAL A 42 3.15 -4.90 -1.02
C VAL A 42 3.88 -5.52 0.16
N SER A 43 4.94 -6.24 -0.11
CA SER A 43 5.73 -6.89 0.93
C SER A 43 7.18 -6.46 0.91
N GLY A 44 7.82 -6.57 2.06
CA GLY A 44 9.25 -6.41 2.23
C GLY A 44 9.82 -7.59 2.99
N GLU A 45 11.13 -7.70 3.03
CA GLU A 45 11.83 -8.87 3.56
C GLU A 45 12.51 -8.63 4.89
N SER A 46 12.49 -7.38 5.39
CA SER A 46 13.12 -7.01 6.65
C SER A 46 12.51 -5.71 7.16
N GLU A 47 12.73 -5.40 8.43
CA GLU A 47 12.23 -4.13 8.99
C GLU A 47 12.81 -2.91 8.26
N PRO A 48 14.13 -2.85 7.99
CA PRO A 48 14.67 -1.74 7.20
C PRO A 48 14.06 -1.64 5.80
N HIS A 49 13.75 -2.80 5.19
CA HIS A 49 13.12 -2.83 3.87
C HIS A 49 11.72 -2.22 3.92
N LEU A 50 10.91 -2.59 4.91
CA LEU A 50 9.58 -2.01 5.10
C LEU A 50 9.64 -0.50 5.26
N LYS A 51 10.58 -0.04 6.07
CA LYS A 51 10.78 1.38 6.34
C LYS A 51 11.19 2.13 5.07
N ALA A 52 12.08 1.53 4.28
CA ALA A 52 12.53 2.12 3.02
C ALA A 52 11.38 2.25 2.01
N ILE A 53 10.54 1.22 1.91
CA ILE A 53 9.37 1.23 1.03
C ILE A 53 8.41 2.35 1.44
N ALA A 54 8.07 2.41 2.73
CA ALA A 54 7.15 3.44 3.25
C ALA A 54 7.70 4.84 3.00
N GLY A 55 8.98 5.06 3.26
CA GLY A 55 9.61 6.36 3.05
C GLY A 55 9.61 6.79 1.60
N GLU A 56 9.89 5.87 0.70
CA GLU A 56 9.90 6.16 -0.74
C GLU A 56 8.51 6.53 -1.25
N VAL A 57 7.48 5.80 -0.82
CA VAL A 57 6.10 6.10 -1.21
C VAL A 57 5.69 7.47 -0.69
N GLU A 58 5.88 7.73 0.61
CA GLU A 58 5.52 9.01 1.21
C GLU A 58 6.18 10.18 0.52
N LYS A 59 7.50 10.07 0.34
CA LYS A 59 8.30 11.14 -0.26
C LYS A 59 7.88 11.41 -1.70
N GLY A 60 7.73 10.35 -2.49
CA GLY A 60 7.38 10.47 -3.91
C GLY A 60 6.01 11.08 -4.10
N ILE A 61 5.00 10.64 -3.35
CA ILE A 61 3.65 11.17 -3.47
C ILE A 61 3.61 12.64 -3.03
N ARG A 62 4.31 12.98 -1.95
CA ARG A 62 4.38 14.37 -1.48
C ARG A 62 5.03 15.28 -2.53
N GLU A 63 6.13 14.84 -3.12
CA GLU A 63 6.85 15.65 -4.11
C GLU A 63 6.05 15.83 -5.40
N GLU A 64 5.30 14.81 -5.82
CA GLU A 64 4.57 14.83 -7.08
C GLU A 64 3.20 15.48 -6.98
N SER A 65 2.51 15.35 -5.86
CA SER A 65 1.13 15.81 -5.73
C SER A 65 0.87 16.67 -4.51
N GLY A 66 1.84 16.81 -3.62
CA GLY A 66 1.65 17.52 -2.35
C GLY A 66 0.85 16.74 -1.32
N ARG A 67 0.38 15.52 -1.64
CA ARG A 67 -0.43 14.74 -0.69
C ARG A 67 0.43 14.08 0.36
N LYS A 68 -0.12 14.06 1.57
CA LYS A 68 0.44 13.34 2.71
C LYS A 68 -0.62 12.37 3.21
N PRO A 69 -0.23 11.22 3.78
CA PRO A 69 -1.24 10.34 4.37
C PRO A 69 -1.91 11.06 5.55
N PHE A 70 -3.20 10.84 5.72
CA PHE A 70 -3.95 11.32 6.88
C PHE A 70 -3.45 10.65 8.15
N ARG A 71 -3.02 9.40 8.03
CA ARG A 71 -2.58 8.59 9.14
C ARG A 71 -1.56 7.58 8.67
N ILE A 72 -0.57 7.33 9.52
CA ILE A 72 0.36 6.23 9.34
C ILE A 72 0.13 5.31 10.54
N SER A 73 -0.27 4.07 10.28
CA SER A 73 -0.53 3.08 11.32
C SER A 73 0.55 2.00 11.28
N GLY A 74 0.82 1.41 12.45
CA GLY A 74 1.85 0.38 12.55
C GLY A 74 3.24 0.97 12.47
N ASN A 75 4.22 0.09 12.40
CA ASN A 75 5.63 0.48 12.33
C ASN A 75 6.45 -0.70 11.83
N SER A 76 7.74 -0.48 11.53
CA SER A 76 8.58 -1.55 11.01
C SER A 76 8.79 -2.71 12.00
N PRO A 77 8.93 -2.48 13.33
CA PRO A 77 9.02 -3.62 14.27
C PRO A 77 7.79 -4.50 14.30
N SER A 78 6.59 -3.95 14.07
CA SER A 78 5.35 -4.76 14.01
C SER A 78 5.23 -5.53 12.70
N GLN A 79 6.08 -5.23 11.73
CA GLN A 79 6.13 -5.87 10.42
C GLN A 79 4.90 -5.60 9.54
N TRP A 80 4.15 -4.56 9.89
CA TRP A 80 2.98 -4.13 9.12
C TRP A 80 2.82 -2.62 9.27
N MET A 81 2.94 -1.90 8.16
CA MET A 81 2.75 -0.45 8.13
C MET A 81 1.62 -0.14 7.16
N ILE A 82 0.82 0.85 7.49
CA ILE A 82 -0.29 1.29 6.65
C ILE A 82 -0.17 2.80 6.42
N LEU A 83 -0.13 3.20 5.16
CA LEU A 83 -0.22 4.60 4.78
C LEU A 83 -1.65 4.87 4.32
N ASP A 84 -2.38 5.67 5.08
CA ASP A 84 -3.79 5.94 4.84
C ASP A 84 -3.96 7.28 4.13
N TYR A 85 -4.27 7.24 2.84
CA TYR A 85 -4.54 8.44 2.04
C TYR A 85 -6.03 8.73 1.93
N GLY A 86 -6.87 7.95 2.58
CA GLY A 86 -8.33 8.09 2.52
C GLY A 86 -8.91 7.24 1.41
N ASP A 87 -8.67 7.60 0.16
CA ASP A 87 -9.13 6.82 -0.99
C ASP A 87 -8.27 5.57 -1.23
N VAL A 88 -7.02 5.59 -0.79
CA VAL A 88 -6.10 4.45 -0.94
C VAL A 88 -5.46 4.13 0.40
N LEU A 89 -5.47 2.87 0.79
CA LEU A 89 -4.67 2.36 1.90
C LEU A 89 -3.52 1.56 1.31
N VAL A 90 -2.30 1.95 1.66
CA VAL A 90 -1.10 1.22 1.24
C VAL A 90 -0.65 0.35 2.40
N HIS A 91 -0.77 -0.97 2.22
CA HIS A 91 -0.32 -1.95 3.21
C HIS A 91 1.08 -2.41 2.85
N ILE A 92 2.02 -2.23 3.76
CA ILE A 92 3.42 -2.64 3.59
C ILE A 92 3.69 -3.67 4.69
N MET A 93 3.80 -4.93 4.30
CA MET A 93 3.84 -6.05 5.25
C MET A 93 5.08 -6.90 5.00
N HIS A 94 5.67 -7.41 6.08
CA HIS A 94 6.70 -8.43 5.93
C HIS A 94 6.08 -9.65 5.25
N SER A 95 6.81 -10.29 4.36
CA SER A 95 6.31 -11.42 3.58
C SER A 95 5.70 -12.53 4.43
N GLN A 96 6.31 -12.84 5.57
CA GLN A 96 5.79 -13.87 6.46
C GLN A 96 4.48 -13.46 7.13
N LYS A 97 4.39 -12.20 7.54
CA LYS A 97 3.18 -11.64 8.15
C LYS A 97 2.03 -11.67 7.14
N ARG A 98 2.32 -11.32 5.91
CA ARG A 98 1.33 -11.34 4.82
C ARG A 98 0.81 -12.74 4.58
N LYS A 99 1.67 -13.75 4.59
CA LYS A 99 1.25 -15.16 4.45
C LYS A 99 0.37 -15.59 5.60
N PHE A 100 0.68 -15.15 6.82
CA PHE A 100 -0.09 -15.50 8.01
C PHE A 100 -1.49 -14.89 7.96
N TYR A 101 -1.59 -13.59 7.69
CA TYR A 101 -2.88 -12.90 7.71
C TYR A 101 -3.69 -13.06 6.43
N ARG A 102 -3.03 -13.29 5.29
CA ARG A 102 -3.67 -13.47 3.99
C ARG A 102 -4.70 -12.37 3.72
N LEU A 103 -4.25 -11.12 3.84
CA LEU A 103 -5.12 -9.94 3.75
C LEU A 103 -5.92 -9.89 2.45
N GLU A 104 -5.29 -10.23 1.33
CA GLU A 104 -5.95 -10.23 0.03
C GLU A 104 -7.08 -11.26 -0.06
N ASP A 105 -7.03 -12.31 0.76
CA ASP A 105 -8.09 -13.32 0.77
C ASP A 105 -9.32 -12.86 1.55
N LEU A 106 -9.13 -11.97 2.52
CA LEU A 106 -10.25 -11.36 3.26
C LEU A 106 -11.15 -10.57 2.31
N TRP A 107 -10.57 -10.06 1.23
CA TRP A 107 -11.26 -9.26 0.23
C TRP A 107 -11.31 -10.00 -1.10
N GLY A 108 -11.54 -11.32 -1.04
CA GLY A 108 -11.53 -12.19 -2.22
C GLY A 108 -12.55 -11.80 -3.27
N ASP A 109 -13.65 -11.12 -2.87
CA ASP A 109 -14.68 -10.65 -3.80
C ASP A 109 -14.31 -9.33 -4.48
N ALA A 110 -13.25 -8.68 -4.04
CA ALA A 110 -12.81 -7.43 -4.66
C ALA A 110 -12.17 -7.69 -6.01
N VAL A 111 -12.30 -6.71 -6.89
CA VAL A 111 -11.66 -6.78 -8.21
C VAL A 111 -10.16 -6.50 -8.05
N ARG A 112 -9.33 -7.38 -8.58
CA ARG A 112 -7.90 -7.14 -8.64
C ARG A 112 -7.59 -6.34 -9.90
N LEU A 113 -6.92 -5.22 -9.73
CA LEU A 113 -6.51 -4.39 -10.85
C LEU A 113 -5.07 -4.74 -11.24
N ASP A 114 -4.73 -4.53 -12.51
CA ASP A 114 -3.35 -4.71 -12.98
C ASP A 114 -2.44 -3.68 -12.34
N VAL A 115 -1.27 -4.12 -11.90
CA VAL A 115 -0.29 -3.26 -11.25
C VAL A 115 0.97 -3.09 -12.08
#